data_71cfa4955c986c77e5f3204ad30a836d
#
_entry.id   71cfa4955c986c77e5f3204ad30a836d
#
_cell.length_a   1.000
_cell.length_b   1.000
_cell.length_c   1.000
_cell.angle_alpha   90.00
_cell.angle_beta   90.00
_cell.angle_gamma   90.00
#
_symmetry.space_group_name_H-M   'P 1'
#
loop_
_entity.id
_entity.type
_entity.pdbx_description
1 polymer ?
#
loop_
_entity_poly.entity_id
_entity_poly.type
_entity_poly.pdbx_seq_one_letter_code
_entity_poly.pdbx_strand_id
1 'polypeptide(L)'
;MRKMKSLFNEVIAHRGNYLFIAPFMIVFLTFTVVPVLISIFYSFTYFNVLEPPRFIGLQNYYKLFLNDSLFPTAFSNTLILAVITGPIGYLLSLFLAWVLNEFSPAVRTTLTFFFYTPSLCGSIFVIWMLLFNGDQYGLLNGVLMNLDLLYEPIDWTRNTQYMLPIASIICIWSSFGTGFLSFIAGYQGVDKKLYEAAAMDGIRNRWQELWYVTLPSMRPQLLFGAVMSITSSFGVGDIISGVFGFPSVGYKLYTLVHELQDYGSTRFEMGYASAIATVLFVVMVLLNKVVQKMLAKVGQ
;
A
#
# COMPACT_ATOMS: atom_id res chain seq x y z
N MET A 1 -24.67 33.19 -4.38
CA MET A 1 -25.39 33.40 -3.11
C MET A 1 -26.59 32.47 -2.90
N ARG A 2 -27.52 32.25 -3.87
CA ARG A 2 -28.67 31.33 -3.69
C ARG A 2 -28.30 29.88 -3.38
N LYS A 3 -27.32 29.29 -4.07
CA LYS A 3 -26.82 27.89 -3.82
C LYS A 3 -26.23 27.70 -2.42
N MET A 4 -25.54 28.71 -1.87
CA MET A 4 -24.92 28.65 -0.56
C MET A 4 -25.95 28.77 0.57
N LYS A 5 -27.04 29.54 0.36
CA LYS A 5 -28.18 29.59 1.30
C LYS A 5 -29.01 28.33 1.29
N SER A 6 -29.18 27.63 0.15
CA SER A 6 -29.88 26.34 0.10
C SER A 6 -29.09 25.26 0.83
N LEU A 7 -27.76 25.17 0.63
CA LEU A 7 -26.89 24.24 1.35
C LEU A 7 -26.92 24.47 2.87
N PHE A 8 -26.89 25.74 3.30
CA PHE A 8 -26.96 26.07 4.73
C PHE A 8 -28.29 25.65 5.37
N ASN A 9 -29.40 25.87 4.67
CA ASN A 9 -30.71 25.44 5.12
C ASN A 9 -30.86 23.90 5.16
N GLU A 10 -30.26 23.17 4.21
CA GLU A 10 -30.22 21.70 4.22
C GLU A 10 -29.37 21.17 5.39
N VAL A 11 -28.25 21.80 5.69
CA VAL A 11 -27.43 21.45 6.86
C VAL A 11 -28.21 21.64 8.16
N ILE A 12 -28.92 22.76 8.30
CA ILE A 12 -29.76 23.02 9.50
C ILE A 12 -30.92 22.02 9.61
N ALA A 13 -31.57 21.70 8.49
CA ALA A 13 -32.67 20.73 8.46
C ALA A 13 -32.21 19.31 8.90
N HIS A 14 -30.98 18.95 8.59
CA HIS A 14 -30.40 17.64 8.91
C HIS A 14 -29.39 17.67 10.08
N ARG A 15 -29.47 18.68 10.95
CA ARG A 15 -28.53 18.87 12.08
C ARG A 15 -28.35 17.65 12.97
N GLY A 16 -29.40 16.83 13.14
CA GLY A 16 -29.33 15.59 13.90
C GLY A 16 -28.34 14.59 13.30
N ASN A 17 -28.34 14.44 11.99
CA ASN A 17 -27.41 13.53 11.29
C ASN A 17 -25.95 13.96 11.46
N TYR A 18 -25.69 15.28 11.39
CA TYR A 18 -24.35 15.82 11.63
C TYR A 18 -23.88 15.62 13.06
N LEU A 19 -24.79 15.70 14.05
CA LEU A 19 -24.46 15.45 15.46
C LEU A 19 -24.02 13.99 15.68
N PHE A 20 -24.63 13.02 15.00
CA PHE A 20 -24.21 11.61 15.07
C PHE A 20 -22.85 11.34 14.42
N ILE A 21 -22.52 12.08 13.36
CA ILE A 21 -21.23 11.95 12.65
C ILE A 21 -20.13 12.78 13.34
N ALA A 22 -20.50 13.82 14.10
CA ALA A 22 -19.57 14.76 14.71
C ALA A 22 -18.43 14.12 15.52
N PRO A 23 -18.66 13.12 16.41
CA PRO A 23 -17.58 12.50 17.16
C PRO A 23 -16.49 11.89 16.25
N PHE A 24 -16.91 11.14 15.23
CA PHE A 24 -15.98 10.58 14.23
C PHE A 24 -15.25 11.69 13.48
N MET A 25 -15.96 12.71 13.00
CA MET A 25 -15.38 13.82 12.23
C MET A 25 -14.37 14.62 13.05
N ILE A 26 -14.64 14.87 14.34
CA ILE A 26 -13.71 15.57 15.22
C ILE A 26 -12.41 14.77 15.36
N VAL A 27 -12.50 13.47 15.65
CA VAL A 27 -11.33 12.58 15.77
C VAL A 27 -10.56 12.53 14.44
N PHE A 28 -11.26 12.32 13.33
CA PHE A 28 -10.65 12.25 12.00
C PHE A 28 -9.95 13.57 11.63
N LEU A 29 -10.60 14.70 11.82
CA LEU A 29 -10.00 16.00 11.52
C LEU A 29 -8.78 16.26 12.40
N THR A 30 -8.89 16.01 13.72
CA THR A 30 -7.82 16.32 14.68
C THR A 30 -6.61 15.41 14.49
N PHE A 31 -6.80 14.10 14.27
CA PHE A 31 -5.70 13.13 14.27
C PHE A 31 -5.26 12.71 12.88
N THR A 32 -6.00 13.05 11.82
CA THR A 32 -5.61 12.72 10.45
C THR A 32 -5.38 13.97 9.62
N VAL A 33 -6.37 14.85 9.51
CA VAL A 33 -6.28 15.99 8.59
C VAL A 33 -5.33 17.06 9.11
N VAL A 34 -5.45 17.44 10.38
CA VAL A 34 -4.59 18.49 10.98
C VAL A 34 -3.11 18.12 10.93
N PRO A 35 -2.65 16.91 11.33
CA PRO A 35 -1.24 16.53 11.21
C PRO A 35 -0.71 16.57 9.77
N VAL A 36 -1.52 16.15 8.78
CA VAL A 36 -1.13 16.25 7.37
C VAL A 36 -0.94 17.69 6.94
N LEU A 37 -1.86 18.59 7.31
CA LEU A 37 -1.74 20.04 7.00
C LEU A 37 -0.53 20.66 7.70
N ILE A 38 -0.27 20.30 8.94
CA ILE A 38 0.92 20.74 9.70
C ILE A 38 2.19 20.24 9.02
N SER A 39 2.24 18.99 8.59
CA SER A 39 3.38 18.44 7.84
C SER A 39 3.61 19.20 6.54
N ILE A 40 2.55 19.47 5.76
CA ILE A 40 2.66 20.29 4.55
C ILE A 40 3.18 21.70 4.88
N PHE A 41 2.74 22.32 5.96
CA PHE A 41 3.25 23.62 6.39
C PHE A 41 4.73 23.55 6.77
N TYR A 42 5.15 22.54 7.55
CA TYR A 42 6.55 22.38 7.95
C TYR A 42 7.47 22.09 6.76
N SER A 43 6.98 21.56 5.67
CA SER A 43 7.79 21.36 4.45
C SER A 43 8.37 22.66 3.88
N PHE A 44 7.75 23.82 4.18
CA PHE A 44 8.22 25.16 3.80
C PHE A 44 9.04 25.84 4.91
N THR A 45 9.39 25.13 5.98
CA THR A 45 10.10 25.70 7.12
C THR A 45 11.41 24.97 7.38
N TYR A 46 12.36 25.67 7.97
CA TYR A 46 13.46 25.04 8.69
C TYR A 46 12.96 24.69 10.09
N PHE A 47 12.92 23.40 10.41
CA PHE A 47 12.46 22.91 11.72
C PHE A 47 13.25 21.66 12.11
N ASN A 48 13.96 21.74 13.26
CA ASN A 48 14.83 20.70 13.80
C ASN A 48 14.43 20.26 15.22
N VAL A 49 13.20 20.52 15.64
CA VAL A 49 12.66 20.24 16.97
C VAL A 49 13.27 21.12 18.09
N LEU A 50 14.55 21.50 18.00
CA LEU A 50 15.25 22.29 19.01
C LEU A 50 14.91 23.78 18.94
N GLU A 51 14.67 24.27 17.72
CA GLU A 51 14.32 25.67 17.46
C GLU A 51 12.90 25.78 16.90
N PRO A 52 12.22 26.91 17.18
CA PRO A 52 10.90 27.13 16.55
C PRO A 52 11.00 27.16 15.02
N PRO A 53 9.97 26.67 14.31
CA PRO A 53 9.99 26.59 12.87
C PRO A 53 10.13 27.98 12.23
N ARG A 54 11.11 28.16 11.33
CA ARG A 54 11.34 29.39 10.56
C ARG A 54 10.95 29.15 9.10
N PHE A 55 10.16 30.03 8.54
CA PHE A 55 9.74 29.95 7.16
C PHE A 55 10.92 30.19 6.20
N ILE A 56 11.21 29.23 5.33
CA ILE A 56 12.31 29.27 4.35
C ILE A 56 11.81 29.10 2.90
N GLY A 57 10.48 29.09 2.69
CA GLY A 57 9.89 28.90 1.36
C GLY A 57 10.21 27.53 0.76
N LEU A 58 10.72 27.50 -0.47
CA LEU A 58 10.97 26.25 -1.23
C LEU A 58 12.38 25.66 -1.03
N GLN A 59 13.16 26.13 -0.07
CA GLN A 59 14.56 25.69 0.09
C GLN A 59 14.70 24.19 0.36
N ASN A 60 13.77 23.58 1.14
CA ASN A 60 13.76 22.14 1.34
C ASN A 60 13.57 21.37 0.03
N TYR A 61 12.72 21.87 -0.87
CA TYR A 61 12.49 21.25 -2.17
C TYR A 61 13.69 21.44 -3.12
N TYR A 62 14.37 22.61 -3.07
CA TYR A 62 15.63 22.80 -3.80
C TYR A 62 16.71 21.83 -3.29
N LYS A 63 16.86 21.69 -1.96
CA LYS A 63 17.79 20.70 -1.38
C LYS A 63 17.44 19.30 -1.87
N LEU A 64 16.17 18.90 -1.82
CA LEU A 64 15.68 17.58 -2.19
C LEU A 64 15.95 17.22 -3.66
N PHE A 65 15.58 18.11 -4.58
CA PHE A 65 15.67 17.79 -6.01
C PHE A 65 17.05 18.05 -6.65
N LEU A 66 17.85 18.96 -6.08
CA LEU A 66 19.10 19.41 -6.71
C LEU A 66 20.36 19.02 -5.93
N ASN A 67 20.28 18.91 -4.60
CA ASN A 67 21.47 18.74 -3.77
C ASN A 67 21.51 17.40 -3.03
N ASP A 68 20.41 16.66 -2.95
CA ASP A 68 20.38 15.37 -2.29
C ASP A 68 20.75 14.24 -3.27
N SER A 69 21.90 13.61 -3.04
CA SER A 69 22.41 12.54 -3.90
C SER A 69 21.68 11.21 -3.72
N LEU A 70 21.00 10.98 -2.58
CA LEU A 70 20.26 9.75 -2.29
C LEU A 70 18.81 9.81 -2.76
N PHE A 71 18.23 11.01 -2.83
CA PHE A 71 16.84 11.18 -3.23
C PHE A 71 16.48 10.54 -4.59
N PRO A 72 17.27 10.70 -5.68
CA PRO A 72 16.96 10.04 -6.96
C PRO A 72 16.92 8.51 -6.83
N THR A 73 17.82 7.93 -6.03
CA THR A 73 17.86 6.48 -5.77
C THR A 73 16.63 6.06 -4.95
N ALA A 74 16.32 6.77 -3.87
CA ALA A 74 15.16 6.53 -3.03
C ALA A 74 13.85 6.63 -3.82
N PHE A 75 13.72 7.66 -4.65
CA PHE A 75 12.55 7.87 -5.49
C PHE A 75 12.38 6.77 -6.55
N SER A 76 13.46 6.41 -7.24
CA SER A 76 13.47 5.34 -8.24
C SER A 76 13.11 3.98 -7.62
N ASN A 77 13.75 3.62 -6.50
CA ASN A 77 13.45 2.37 -5.79
C ASN A 77 11.99 2.32 -5.30
N THR A 78 11.48 3.44 -4.78
CA THR A 78 10.07 3.53 -4.36
C THR A 78 9.12 3.28 -5.53
N LEU A 79 9.38 3.90 -6.69
CA LEU A 79 8.55 3.70 -7.88
C LEU A 79 8.66 2.27 -8.43
N ILE A 80 9.87 1.71 -8.50
CA ILE A 80 10.08 0.33 -8.98
C ILE A 80 9.31 -0.65 -8.09
N LEU A 81 9.47 -0.55 -6.78
CA LEU A 81 8.75 -1.39 -5.84
C LEU A 81 7.24 -1.18 -5.94
N ALA A 82 6.76 0.06 -5.99
CA ALA A 82 5.35 0.37 -6.10
C ALA A 82 4.72 -0.17 -7.40
N VAL A 83 5.43 -0.08 -8.53
CA VAL A 83 4.96 -0.60 -9.83
C VAL A 83 4.96 -2.14 -9.86
N ILE A 84 5.94 -2.78 -9.22
CA ILE A 84 5.99 -4.25 -9.14
C ILE A 84 4.95 -4.76 -8.14
N THR A 85 4.96 -4.25 -6.91
CA THR A 85 4.15 -4.82 -5.81
C THR A 85 2.69 -4.38 -5.84
N GLY A 86 2.41 -3.15 -6.26
CA GLY A 86 1.05 -2.61 -6.32
C GLY A 86 0.15 -3.35 -7.32
N PRO A 87 0.41 -3.31 -8.62
CA PRO A 87 -0.39 -4.00 -9.61
C PRO A 87 -0.41 -5.53 -9.45
N ILE A 88 0.75 -6.14 -9.17
CA ILE A 88 0.82 -7.61 -9.01
C ILE A 88 0.07 -8.03 -7.75
N GLY A 89 0.29 -7.36 -6.63
CA GLY A 89 -0.42 -7.63 -5.38
C GLY A 89 -1.94 -7.44 -5.50
N TYR A 90 -2.37 -6.38 -6.21
CA TYR A 90 -3.78 -6.13 -6.51
C TYR A 90 -4.40 -7.27 -7.32
N LEU A 91 -3.76 -7.65 -8.43
CA LEU A 91 -4.27 -8.71 -9.32
C LEU A 91 -4.27 -10.08 -8.64
N LEU A 92 -3.21 -10.41 -7.89
CA LEU A 92 -3.14 -11.66 -7.13
C LEU A 92 -4.20 -11.70 -6.03
N SER A 93 -4.43 -10.59 -5.30
CA SER A 93 -5.47 -10.50 -4.29
C SER A 93 -6.87 -10.68 -4.90
N LEU A 94 -7.13 -10.06 -6.04
CA LEU A 94 -8.39 -10.19 -6.77
C LEU A 94 -8.60 -11.63 -7.27
N PHE A 95 -7.57 -12.22 -7.88
CA PHE A 95 -7.59 -13.58 -8.39
C PHE A 95 -7.77 -14.61 -7.27
N LEU A 96 -7.00 -14.46 -6.17
CA LEU A 96 -7.12 -15.36 -5.02
C LEU A 96 -8.52 -15.27 -4.39
N ALA A 97 -9.07 -14.07 -4.25
CA ALA A 97 -10.42 -13.87 -3.74
C ALA A 97 -11.47 -14.55 -4.64
N TRP A 98 -11.30 -14.51 -5.97
CA TRP A 98 -12.15 -15.20 -6.92
C TRP A 98 -12.07 -16.71 -6.74
N VAL A 99 -10.87 -17.28 -6.69
CA VAL A 99 -10.68 -18.74 -6.46
C VAL A 99 -11.28 -19.17 -5.13
N LEU A 100 -11.04 -18.40 -4.05
CA LEU A 100 -11.58 -18.72 -2.73
C LEU A 100 -13.11 -18.67 -2.68
N ASN A 101 -13.74 -17.85 -3.50
CA ASN A 101 -15.20 -17.75 -3.55
C ASN A 101 -15.89 -19.03 -4.06
N GLU A 102 -15.18 -19.88 -4.80
CA GLU A 102 -15.68 -21.17 -5.28
C GLU A 102 -15.76 -22.25 -4.18
N PHE A 103 -15.05 -22.07 -3.06
CA PHE A 103 -15.05 -23.03 -1.96
C PHE A 103 -16.27 -22.87 -1.05
N SER A 104 -16.55 -23.93 -0.28
CA SER A 104 -17.58 -23.89 0.75
C SER A 104 -17.26 -22.78 1.80
N PRO A 105 -18.27 -22.24 2.48
CA PRO A 105 -18.08 -21.12 3.42
C PRO A 105 -17.02 -21.40 4.49
N ALA A 106 -16.96 -22.61 5.04
CA ALA A 106 -15.99 -22.99 6.07
C ALA A 106 -14.54 -22.97 5.52
N VAL A 107 -14.32 -23.60 4.38
CA VAL A 107 -12.99 -23.66 3.71
C VAL A 107 -12.56 -22.25 3.29
N ARG A 108 -13.46 -21.47 2.69
CA ARG A 108 -13.20 -20.09 2.30
C ARG A 108 -12.77 -19.23 3.49
N THR A 109 -13.50 -19.31 4.60
CA THR A 109 -13.16 -18.52 5.81
C THR A 109 -11.80 -18.91 6.37
N THR A 110 -11.49 -20.20 6.46
CA THR A 110 -10.20 -20.69 6.96
C THR A 110 -9.05 -20.24 6.06
N LEU A 111 -9.19 -20.38 4.74
CA LEU A 111 -8.16 -19.96 3.80
C LEU A 111 -8.02 -18.43 3.77
N THR A 112 -9.13 -17.68 3.83
CA THR A 112 -9.09 -16.21 3.93
C THR A 112 -8.32 -15.77 5.17
N PHE A 113 -8.58 -16.38 6.33
CA PHE A 113 -7.84 -16.10 7.55
C PHE A 113 -6.35 -16.39 7.39
N PHE A 114 -5.99 -17.52 6.80
CA PHE A 114 -4.58 -17.89 6.57
C PHE A 114 -3.84 -16.89 5.67
N PHE A 115 -4.43 -16.50 4.55
CA PHE A 115 -3.82 -15.52 3.63
C PHE A 115 -3.83 -14.09 4.18
N TYR A 116 -4.78 -13.74 5.04
CA TYR A 116 -4.86 -12.41 5.66
C TYR A 116 -3.93 -12.26 6.88
N THR A 117 -3.56 -13.36 7.54
CA THR A 117 -2.72 -13.38 8.74
C THR A 117 -1.42 -12.55 8.59
N PRO A 118 -0.71 -12.59 7.44
CA PRO A 118 0.48 -11.77 7.25
C PRO A 118 0.26 -10.27 7.48
N SER A 119 -0.88 -9.75 7.07
CA SER A 119 -1.19 -8.32 7.22
C SER A 119 -1.56 -7.92 8.66
N LEU A 120 -1.87 -8.89 9.53
CA LEU A 120 -2.17 -8.67 10.95
C LEU A 120 -0.92 -8.67 11.83
N CYS A 121 0.14 -9.37 11.39
CA CYS A 121 1.35 -9.56 12.18
C CYS A 121 2.38 -8.49 11.85
N GLY A 122 2.55 -7.49 12.73
CA GLY A 122 3.51 -6.40 12.53
C GLY A 122 4.97 -6.83 12.36
N SER A 123 5.35 -8.05 12.83
CA SER A 123 6.71 -8.58 12.73
C SER A 123 6.82 -9.78 11.80
N ILE A 124 5.98 -9.86 10.80
CA ILE A 124 5.96 -10.99 9.84
C ILE A 124 7.28 -11.18 9.09
N PHE A 125 8.08 -10.12 8.98
CA PHE A 125 9.40 -10.16 8.35
C PHE A 125 10.35 -11.15 9.02
N VAL A 126 10.16 -11.51 10.30
CA VAL A 126 10.99 -12.47 11.01
C VAL A 126 10.97 -13.85 10.34
N ILE A 127 9.82 -14.29 9.82
CA ILE A 127 9.71 -15.56 9.08
C ILE A 127 10.59 -15.51 7.83
N TRP A 128 10.59 -14.38 7.13
CA TRP A 128 11.42 -14.20 5.94
C TRP A 128 12.91 -14.10 6.25
N MET A 129 13.27 -13.48 7.39
CA MET A 129 14.66 -13.49 7.86
C MET A 129 15.18 -14.90 8.12
N LEU A 130 14.34 -15.77 8.71
CA LEU A 130 14.71 -17.18 8.93
C LEU A 130 14.81 -17.95 7.61
N LEU A 131 13.89 -17.69 6.66
CA LEU A 131 13.88 -18.36 5.36
C LEU A 131 15.09 -17.97 4.51
N PHE A 132 15.38 -16.67 4.41
CA PHE A 132 16.46 -16.11 3.60
C PHE A 132 17.74 -15.84 4.40
N ASN A 133 17.94 -16.53 5.52
CA ASN A 133 19.20 -16.43 6.26
C ASN A 133 20.37 -16.87 5.37
N GLY A 134 21.42 -16.05 5.29
CA GLY A 134 22.63 -16.28 4.48
C GLY A 134 23.55 -17.38 5.01
N ASP A 135 23.25 -17.95 6.18
CA ASP A 135 24.03 -19.02 6.78
C ASP A 135 23.78 -20.37 6.06
N GLN A 136 24.74 -21.29 6.16
CA GLN A 136 24.60 -22.66 5.65
C GLN A 136 23.43 -23.44 6.30
N TYR A 137 23.04 -23.05 7.52
CA TYR A 137 21.88 -23.60 8.25
C TYR A 137 20.57 -22.82 7.98
N GLY A 138 20.61 -21.77 7.17
CA GLY A 138 19.41 -21.05 6.71
C GLY A 138 18.45 -22.00 6.00
N LEU A 139 17.15 -21.86 6.21
CA LEU A 139 16.16 -22.81 5.69
C LEU A 139 16.29 -23.00 4.17
N LEU A 140 16.40 -21.91 3.41
CA LEU A 140 16.53 -21.99 1.96
C LEU A 140 17.87 -22.56 1.52
N ASN A 141 18.98 -22.09 2.10
CA ASN A 141 20.30 -22.60 1.82
C ASN A 141 20.41 -24.09 2.18
N GLY A 142 19.92 -24.48 3.36
CA GLY A 142 19.94 -25.88 3.80
C GLY A 142 19.19 -26.81 2.86
N VAL A 143 17.99 -26.41 2.38
CA VAL A 143 17.23 -27.19 1.41
C VAL A 143 17.97 -27.29 0.06
N LEU A 144 18.47 -26.16 -0.46
CA LEU A 144 19.15 -26.13 -1.76
C LEU A 144 20.48 -26.89 -1.75
N MET A 145 21.24 -26.83 -0.63
CA MET A 145 22.48 -27.60 -0.46
C MET A 145 22.19 -29.09 -0.31
N ASN A 146 21.15 -29.50 0.44
CA ASN A 146 20.75 -30.90 0.56
C ASN A 146 20.22 -31.52 -0.75
N LEU A 147 19.76 -30.67 -1.67
CA LEU A 147 19.33 -31.09 -3.02
C LEU A 147 20.47 -31.04 -4.05
N ASP A 148 21.72 -30.79 -3.63
CA ASP A 148 22.91 -30.60 -4.48
C ASP A 148 22.75 -29.50 -5.54
N LEU A 149 21.85 -28.52 -5.31
CA LEU A 149 21.62 -27.39 -6.19
C LEU A 149 22.56 -26.21 -5.89
N LEU A 150 23.13 -26.17 -4.68
CA LEU A 150 24.13 -25.19 -4.25
C LEU A 150 25.29 -25.89 -3.54
N TYR A 151 26.52 -25.46 -3.85
CA TYR A 151 27.73 -25.93 -3.17
C TYR A 151 28.18 -25.01 -2.04
N GLU A 152 27.81 -23.72 -2.12
CA GLU A 152 28.12 -22.71 -1.11
C GLU A 152 26.85 -21.94 -0.73
N PRO A 153 26.70 -21.52 0.55
CA PRO A 153 25.54 -20.76 0.97
C PRO A 153 25.52 -19.37 0.34
N ILE A 154 24.35 -18.93 -0.10
CA ILE A 154 24.13 -17.60 -0.66
C ILE A 154 23.66 -16.67 0.45
N ASP A 155 24.29 -15.48 0.55
CA ASP A 155 23.78 -14.40 1.41
C ASP A 155 22.65 -13.65 0.68
N TRP A 156 21.42 -14.16 0.82
CA TRP A 156 20.23 -13.68 0.12
C TRP A 156 19.89 -12.23 0.44
N THR A 157 20.14 -11.80 1.68
CA THR A 157 19.72 -10.50 2.19
C THR A 157 20.76 -9.40 1.97
N ARG A 158 22.02 -9.76 1.71
CA ARG A 158 23.11 -8.81 1.49
C ARG A 158 23.61 -8.78 0.04
N ASN A 159 23.30 -9.79 -0.75
CA ASN A 159 23.67 -9.81 -2.15
C ASN A 159 22.72 -8.92 -2.95
N THR A 160 23.27 -7.83 -3.51
CA THR A 160 22.53 -6.79 -4.25
C THR A 160 21.76 -7.31 -5.46
N GLN A 161 22.13 -8.48 -5.99
CA GLN A 161 21.46 -9.12 -7.13
C GLN A 161 20.10 -9.71 -6.71
N TYR A 162 20.00 -10.29 -5.50
CA TYR A 162 18.81 -10.98 -5.02
C TYR A 162 17.88 -10.10 -4.18
N MET A 163 18.38 -8.98 -3.66
CA MET A 163 17.63 -8.12 -2.75
C MET A 163 16.29 -7.65 -3.34
N LEU A 164 16.28 -7.10 -4.56
CA LEU A 164 15.07 -6.57 -5.17
C LEU A 164 14.01 -7.65 -5.50
N PRO A 165 14.36 -8.79 -6.12
CA PRO A 165 13.43 -9.90 -6.30
C PRO A 165 12.83 -10.41 -5.00
N ILE A 166 13.66 -10.63 -3.98
CA ILE A 166 13.20 -11.13 -2.67
C ILE A 166 12.30 -10.11 -1.98
N ALA A 167 12.69 -8.84 -1.96
CA ALA A 167 11.85 -7.76 -1.42
C ALA A 167 10.49 -7.72 -2.13
N SER A 168 10.49 -7.85 -3.46
CA SER A 168 9.24 -7.87 -4.25
C SER A 168 8.33 -9.04 -3.87
N ILE A 169 8.88 -10.25 -3.71
CA ILE A 169 8.11 -11.44 -3.30
C ILE A 169 7.50 -11.23 -1.90
N ILE A 170 8.28 -10.75 -0.95
CA ILE A 170 7.83 -10.50 0.43
C ILE A 170 6.73 -9.44 0.45
N CYS A 171 6.92 -8.34 -0.26
CA CYS A 171 5.94 -7.26 -0.33
C CYS A 171 4.63 -7.70 -1.03
N ILE A 172 4.73 -8.50 -2.11
CA ILE A 172 3.55 -9.05 -2.78
C ILE A 172 2.78 -10.00 -1.84
N TRP A 173 3.49 -10.87 -1.12
CA TRP A 173 2.84 -11.75 -0.15
C TRP A 173 2.18 -10.97 0.99
N SER A 174 2.80 -9.88 1.44
CA SER A 174 2.23 -8.99 2.46
C SER A 174 1.07 -8.12 1.95
N SER A 175 0.82 -8.08 0.65
CA SER A 175 -0.25 -7.27 0.04
C SER A 175 -1.67 -7.84 0.23
N PHE A 176 -1.81 -9.09 0.73
CA PHE A 176 -3.11 -9.69 1.08
C PHE A 176 -3.68 -9.05 2.35
N GLY A 177 -3.98 -7.76 2.28
CA GLY A 177 -4.50 -6.93 3.37
C GLY A 177 -5.99 -6.62 3.24
N THR A 178 -6.38 -5.42 3.68
CA THR A 178 -7.78 -4.96 3.67
C THR A 178 -8.40 -4.91 2.27
N GLY A 179 -7.60 -4.68 1.22
CA GLY A 179 -8.03 -4.75 -0.18
C GLY A 179 -8.50 -6.16 -0.56
N PHE A 180 -7.74 -7.19 -0.16
CA PHE A 180 -8.11 -8.60 -0.38
C PHE A 180 -9.43 -8.96 0.31
N LEU A 181 -9.63 -8.54 1.58
CA LEU A 181 -10.91 -8.75 2.28
C LEU A 181 -12.08 -8.04 1.58
N SER A 182 -11.84 -6.84 1.03
CA SER A 182 -12.84 -6.13 0.26
C SER A 182 -13.26 -6.90 -0.99
N PHE A 183 -12.32 -7.56 -1.67
CA PHE A 183 -12.64 -8.43 -2.82
C PHE A 183 -13.45 -9.65 -2.39
N ILE A 184 -13.09 -10.33 -1.30
CA ILE A 184 -13.87 -11.44 -0.76
C ILE A 184 -15.32 -10.98 -0.48
N ALA A 185 -15.49 -9.84 0.19
CA ALA A 185 -16.81 -9.28 0.46
C ALA A 185 -17.54 -8.88 -0.84
N GLY A 186 -16.83 -8.34 -1.81
CA GLY A 186 -17.36 -7.98 -3.12
C GLY A 186 -17.93 -9.19 -3.87
N TYR A 187 -17.17 -10.28 -3.96
CA TYR A 187 -17.62 -11.53 -4.59
C TYR A 187 -18.85 -12.12 -3.91
N GLN A 188 -18.92 -12.07 -2.58
CA GLN A 188 -20.05 -12.56 -1.81
C GLN A 188 -21.28 -11.66 -1.91
N GLY A 189 -21.10 -10.38 -2.22
CA GLY A 189 -22.18 -9.38 -2.32
C GLY A 189 -22.87 -9.33 -3.68
N VAL A 190 -22.41 -10.06 -4.68
CA VAL A 190 -23.05 -10.10 -6.02
C VAL A 190 -24.36 -10.89 -5.93
N ASP A 191 -25.46 -10.29 -6.40
CA ASP A 191 -26.77 -10.95 -6.43
C ASP A 191 -26.74 -12.17 -7.36
N LYS A 192 -27.13 -13.33 -6.84
CA LYS A 192 -27.21 -14.58 -7.62
C LYS A 192 -28.12 -14.48 -8.85
N LYS A 193 -29.16 -13.65 -8.78
CA LYS A 193 -30.06 -13.39 -9.92
C LYS A 193 -29.34 -12.82 -11.15
N LEU A 194 -28.25 -12.09 -10.94
CA LEU A 194 -27.45 -11.55 -12.06
C LEU A 194 -26.76 -12.68 -12.82
N TYR A 195 -26.30 -13.72 -12.14
CA TYR A 195 -25.71 -14.91 -12.80
C TYR A 195 -26.76 -15.74 -13.53
N GLU A 196 -27.97 -15.87 -12.96
CA GLU A 196 -29.09 -16.56 -13.59
C GLU A 196 -29.53 -15.85 -14.88
N ALA A 197 -29.67 -14.51 -14.83
CA ALA A 197 -29.98 -13.69 -16.00
C ALA A 197 -28.89 -13.79 -17.08
N ALA A 198 -27.63 -13.69 -16.67
CA ALA A 198 -26.48 -13.80 -17.56
C ALA A 198 -26.39 -15.17 -18.26
N ALA A 199 -26.76 -16.24 -17.58
CA ALA A 199 -26.85 -17.57 -18.18
C ALA A 199 -27.93 -17.66 -19.30
N MET A 200 -29.06 -16.93 -19.10
CA MET A 200 -30.10 -16.81 -20.16
C MET A 200 -29.62 -15.96 -21.32
N ASP A 201 -28.75 -14.98 -21.10
CA ASP A 201 -28.13 -14.14 -22.14
C ASP A 201 -26.95 -14.85 -22.87
N GLY A 202 -26.68 -16.13 -22.54
CA GLY A 202 -25.70 -16.96 -23.24
C GLY A 202 -24.28 -16.93 -22.62
N ILE A 203 -24.09 -16.42 -21.43
CA ILE A 203 -22.83 -16.56 -20.67
C ILE A 203 -22.70 -18.02 -20.22
N ARG A 204 -21.61 -18.70 -20.62
CA ARG A 204 -21.43 -20.13 -20.43
C ARG A 204 -20.23 -20.55 -19.60
N ASN A 205 -19.33 -19.62 -19.30
CA ASN A 205 -18.11 -19.98 -18.57
C ASN A 205 -17.79 -18.95 -17.47
N ARG A 206 -17.00 -19.39 -16.46
CA ARG A 206 -16.62 -18.61 -15.29
C ARG A 206 -15.84 -17.32 -15.60
N TRP A 207 -15.07 -17.31 -16.69
CA TRP A 207 -14.35 -16.09 -17.11
C TRP A 207 -15.30 -15.04 -17.67
N GLN A 208 -16.33 -15.46 -18.42
CA GLN A 208 -17.37 -14.56 -18.91
C GLN A 208 -18.21 -14.02 -17.75
N GLU A 209 -18.60 -14.87 -16.78
CA GLU A 209 -19.28 -14.44 -15.55
C GLU A 209 -18.46 -13.41 -14.78
N LEU A 210 -17.14 -13.69 -14.58
CA LEU A 210 -16.24 -12.77 -13.92
C LEU A 210 -16.23 -11.41 -14.62
N TRP A 211 -16.04 -11.40 -15.94
CA TRP A 211 -15.80 -10.18 -16.69
C TRP A 211 -17.07 -9.34 -16.91
N TYR A 212 -18.20 -9.99 -17.22
CA TYR A 212 -19.43 -9.29 -17.59
C TYR A 212 -20.40 -9.08 -16.43
N VAL A 213 -20.33 -9.87 -15.37
CA VAL A 213 -21.25 -9.79 -14.23
C VAL A 213 -20.54 -9.36 -12.97
N THR A 214 -19.51 -10.08 -12.57
CA THR A 214 -18.89 -9.93 -11.24
C THR A 214 -18.11 -8.63 -11.12
N LEU A 215 -17.13 -8.38 -12.00
CA LEU A 215 -16.29 -7.19 -11.93
C LEU A 215 -17.09 -5.89 -12.04
N PRO A 216 -18.09 -5.75 -12.95
CA PRO A 216 -18.94 -4.57 -12.97
C PRO A 216 -19.74 -4.38 -11.68
N SER A 217 -20.27 -5.45 -11.10
CA SER A 217 -21.08 -5.41 -9.86
C SER A 217 -20.27 -5.02 -8.63
N MET A 218 -18.98 -5.43 -8.57
CA MET A 218 -18.10 -5.13 -7.45
C MET A 218 -17.15 -3.94 -7.67
N ARG A 219 -17.51 -3.03 -8.57
CA ARG A 219 -16.72 -1.83 -8.89
C ARG A 219 -16.31 -0.99 -7.67
N PRO A 220 -17.17 -0.74 -6.65
CA PRO A 220 -16.73 -0.02 -5.44
C PRO A 220 -15.60 -0.73 -4.70
N GLN A 221 -15.64 -2.07 -4.62
CA GLN A 221 -14.62 -2.89 -3.98
C GLN A 221 -13.31 -2.89 -4.78
N LEU A 222 -13.41 -2.87 -6.12
CA LEU A 222 -12.23 -2.74 -7.00
C LEU A 222 -11.53 -1.40 -6.77
N LEU A 223 -12.28 -0.30 -6.70
CA LEU A 223 -11.74 1.03 -6.42
C LEU A 223 -11.09 1.10 -5.03
N PHE A 224 -11.75 0.57 -4.01
CA PHE A 224 -11.23 0.51 -2.66
C PHE A 224 -9.93 -0.33 -2.59
N GLY A 225 -9.95 -1.53 -3.17
CA GLY A 225 -8.78 -2.41 -3.24
C GLY A 225 -7.58 -1.76 -3.96
N ALA A 226 -7.84 -0.98 -5.02
CA ALA A 226 -6.79 -0.25 -5.73
C ALA A 226 -6.16 0.86 -4.85
N VAL A 227 -6.97 1.63 -4.12
CA VAL A 227 -6.47 2.63 -3.17
C VAL A 227 -5.61 1.98 -2.10
N MET A 228 -6.08 0.87 -1.52
CA MET A 228 -5.34 0.13 -0.49
C MET A 228 -4.04 -0.47 -1.03
N SER A 229 -4.06 -1.05 -2.23
CA SER A 229 -2.86 -1.60 -2.87
C SER A 229 -1.80 -0.53 -3.16
N ILE A 230 -2.21 0.65 -3.66
CA ILE A 230 -1.28 1.77 -3.87
C ILE A 230 -0.70 2.21 -2.52
N THR A 231 -1.54 2.42 -1.51
CA THR A 231 -1.07 2.87 -0.19
C THR A 231 -0.07 1.88 0.41
N SER A 232 -0.35 0.57 0.37
CA SER A 232 0.55 -0.46 0.91
C SER A 232 1.86 -0.56 0.12
N SER A 233 1.83 -0.42 -1.21
CA SER A 233 3.03 -0.53 -2.04
C SER A 233 4.03 0.62 -1.83
N PHE A 234 3.57 1.78 -1.37
CA PHE A 234 4.45 2.88 -0.97
C PHE A 234 4.92 2.78 0.49
N GLY A 235 4.21 2.03 1.33
CA GLY A 235 4.49 1.85 2.75
C GLY A 235 5.39 0.66 3.10
N VAL A 236 6.13 0.08 2.15
CA VAL A 236 6.93 -1.15 2.34
C VAL A 236 8.22 -0.97 3.14
N GLY A 237 8.54 0.24 3.60
CA GLY A 237 9.80 0.56 4.28
C GLY A 237 10.08 -0.32 5.50
N ASP A 238 9.10 -0.53 6.37
CA ASP A 238 9.27 -1.32 7.60
C ASP A 238 9.60 -2.79 7.31
N ILE A 239 8.95 -3.38 6.30
CA ILE A 239 9.23 -4.75 5.86
C ILE A 239 10.65 -4.85 5.32
N ILE A 240 11.07 -3.89 4.49
CA ILE A 240 12.42 -3.86 3.92
C ILE A 240 13.46 -3.69 5.02
N SER A 241 13.27 -2.73 5.94
CA SER A 241 14.18 -2.52 7.07
C SER A 241 14.28 -3.75 7.94
N GLY A 242 13.17 -4.44 8.18
CA GLY A 242 13.12 -5.64 8.99
C GLY A 242 13.91 -6.82 8.41
N VAL A 243 13.86 -7.02 7.08
CA VAL A 243 14.53 -8.15 6.42
C VAL A 243 15.95 -7.84 5.99
N PHE A 244 16.18 -6.65 5.41
CA PHE A 244 17.45 -6.30 4.76
C PHE A 244 18.32 -5.36 5.59
N GLY A 245 17.79 -4.89 6.75
CA GLY A 245 18.46 -3.89 7.59
C GLY A 245 18.30 -2.46 7.06
N PHE A 246 18.71 -1.50 7.89
CA PHE A 246 18.67 -0.08 7.57
C PHE A 246 20.01 0.59 7.91
N PRO A 247 20.68 1.28 6.96
CA PRO A 247 20.38 1.27 5.51
C PRO A 247 20.70 -0.09 4.86
N SER A 248 19.97 -0.43 3.79
CA SER A 248 20.26 -1.64 3.01
C SER A 248 21.60 -1.54 2.28
N VAL A 249 22.25 -2.68 2.01
CA VAL A 249 23.58 -2.72 1.37
C VAL A 249 23.56 -1.95 0.03
N GLY A 250 24.49 -1.01 -0.10
CA GLY A 250 24.61 -0.15 -1.27
C GLY A 250 23.36 0.70 -1.57
N TYR A 251 22.52 0.98 -0.58
CA TYR A 251 21.24 1.70 -0.74
C TYR A 251 20.30 1.06 -1.78
N LYS A 252 20.46 -0.24 -2.06
CA LYS A 252 19.75 -0.93 -3.15
C LYS A 252 18.25 -0.99 -2.99
N LEU A 253 17.77 -1.04 -1.72
CA LEU A 253 16.34 -1.01 -1.37
C LEU A 253 15.97 0.24 -0.57
N TYR A 254 16.79 1.28 -0.63
CA TYR A 254 16.53 2.54 0.04
C TYR A 254 15.37 3.26 -0.64
N THR A 255 14.28 3.52 0.08
CA THR A 255 13.05 4.14 -0.43
C THR A 255 12.82 5.51 0.18
N LEU A 256 11.86 6.27 -0.33
CA LEU A 256 11.47 7.56 0.23
C LEU A 256 11.00 7.47 1.70
N VAL A 257 10.41 6.34 2.10
CA VAL A 257 10.02 6.11 3.50
C VAL A 257 11.25 6.00 4.38
N HIS A 258 12.30 5.31 3.92
CA HIS A 258 13.57 5.24 4.63
C HIS A 258 14.24 6.60 4.77
N GLU A 259 14.24 7.40 3.70
CA GLU A 259 14.79 8.74 3.71
C GLU A 259 14.03 9.67 4.67
N LEU A 260 12.69 9.57 4.66
CA LEU A 260 11.84 10.26 5.59
C LEU A 260 12.14 9.87 7.05
N GLN A 261 12.34 8.58 7.33
CA GLN A 261 12.69 8.11 8.68
C GLN A 261 14.08 8.58 9.11
N ASP A 262 15.07 8.55 8.21
CA ASP A 262 16.42 9.01 8.50
C ASP A 262 16.44 10.50 8.86
N TYR A 263 15.84 11.34 8.01
CA TYR A 263 15.80 12.78 8.29
C TYR A 263 14.86 13.15 9.45
N GLY A 264 13.71 12.46 9.58
CA GLY A 264 12.74 12.76 10.63
C GLY A 264 13.12 12.23 12.00
N SER A 265 13.53 10.96 12.08
CA SER A 265 13.73 10.28 13.38
C SER A 265 15.19 10.22 13.83
N THR A 266 16.16 10.23 12.88
CA THR A 266 17.58 10.11 13.22
C THR A 266 18.27 11.46 13.24
N ARG A 267 18.03 12.30 12.23
CA ARG A 267 18.67 13.62 12.10
C ARG A 267 17.84 14.76 12.70
N PHE A 268 16.57 14.50 13.00
CA PHE A 268 15.60 15.48 13.51
C PHE A 268 15.41 16.72 12.61
N GLU A 269 15.70 16.61 11.31
CA GLU A 269 15.42 17.65 10.31
C GLU A 269 13.94 17.57 9.86
N MET A 270 13.01 17.88 10.77
CA MET A 270 11.56 17.71 10.56
C MET A 270 11.01 18.49 9.37
N GLY A 271 11.56 19.69 9.10
CA GLY A 271 11.15 20.50 7.94
C GLY A 271 11.48 19.79 6.63
N TYR A 272 12.68 19.21 6.53
CA TYR A 272 13.11 18.46 5.34
C TYR A 272 12.37 17.12 5.21
N ALA A 273 12.23 16.36 6.28
CA ALA A 273 11.41 15.14 6.31
C ALA A 273 9.96 15.42 5.88
N SER A 274 9.38 16.54 6.31
CA SER A 274 8.05 16.97 5.88
C SER A 274 7.98 17.29 4.38
N ALA A 275 9.05 17.78 3.77
CA ALA A 275 9.12 17.97 2.31
C ALA A 275 9.13 16.63 1.57
N ILE A 276 9.91 15.65 2.04
CA ILE A 276 9.92 14.28 1.50
C ILE A 276 8.52 13.65 1.61
N ALA A 277 7.88 13.74 2.80
CA ALA A 277 6.52 13.24 3.03
C ALA A 277 5.49 13.90 2.09
N THR A 278 5.61 15.20 1.87
CA THR A 278 4.71 15.95 0.97
C THR A 278 4.87 15.49 -0.48
N VAL A 279 6.10 15.28 -0.94
CA VAL A 279 6.37 14.74 -2.29
C VAL A 279 5.79 13.33 -2.44
N LEU A 280 6.03 12.45 -1.46
CA LEU A 280 5.48 11.10 -1.44
C LEU A 280 3.93 11.13 -1.49
N PHE A 281 3.31 11.96 -0.67
CA PHE A 281 1.86 12.14 -0.63
C PHE A 281 1.31 12.62 -1.99
N VAL A 282 1.94 13.60 -2.61
CA VAL A 282 1.52 14.11 -3.94
C VAL A 282 1.61 13.01 -5.00
N VAL A 283 2.69 12.24 -5.02
CA VAL A 283 2.87 11.10 -5.94
C VAL A 283 1.78 10.05 -5.72
N MET A 284 1.50 9.66 -4.48
CA MET A 284 0.43 8.72 -4.16
C MET A 284 -0.94 9.21 -4.60
N VAL A 285 -1.28 10.49 -4.36
CA VAL A 285 -2.56 11.07 -4.77
C VAL A 285 -2.70 11.11 -6.29
N LEU A 286 -1.63 11.46 -7.01
CA LEU A 286 -1.64 11.48 -8.48
C LEU A 286 -1.85 10.08 -9.04
N LEU A 287 -1.13 9.08 -8.54
CA LEU A 287 -1.29 7.67 -8.96
C LEU A 287 -2.69 7.15 -8.65
N ASN A 288 -3.20 7.44 -7.45
CA ASN A 288 -4.58 7.08 -7.09
C ASN A 288 -5.60 7.66 -8.07
N LYS A 289 -5.47 8.94 -8.44
CA LYS A 289 -6.37 9.58 -9.43
C LYS A 289 -6.29 8.91 -10.80
N VAL A 290 -5.08 8.56 -11.25
CA VAL A 290 -4.88 7.87 -12.54
C VAL A 290 -5.55 6.50 -12.52
N VAL A 291 -5.27 5.69 -11.51
CA VAL A 291 -5.82 4.33 -11.38
C VAL A 291 -7.35 4.35 -11.21
N GLN A 292 -7.89 5.26 -10.40
CA GLN A 292 -9.35 5.44 -10.28
C GLN A 292 -10.00 5.80 -11.61
N LYS A 293 -9.38 6.67 -12.41
CA LYS A 293 -9.88 7.03 -13.74
C LYS A 293 -9.84 5.84 -14.71
N MET A 294 -8.84 4.97 -14.61
CA MET A 294 -8.75 3.74 -15.39
C MET A 294 -9.85 2.74 -14.99
N LEU A 295 -9.99 2.48 -13.70
CA LEU A 295 -11.00 1.55 -13.17
C LEU A 295 -12.43 2.08 -13.32
N ALA A 296 -12.63 3.39 -13.41
CA ALA A 296 -13.93 3.99 -13.67
C ALA A 296 -14.54 3.55 -15.02
N LYS A 297 -13.73 3.07 -15.95
CA LYS A 297 -14.16 2.56 -17.26
C LYS A 297 -14.50 1.07 -17.26
N VAL A 298 -14.22 0.35 -16.17
CA VAL A 298 -14.55 -1.07 -16.05
C VAL A 298 -16.07 -1.23 -15.92
N GLY A 299 -16.69 -1.97 -16.83
CA GLY A 299 -18.13 -2.21 -16.84
C GLY A 299 -18.98 -1.09 -17.50
N GLN A 300 -18.34 -0.24 -18.35
CA GLN A 300 -19.05 0.66 -19.26
C GLN A 300 -19.16 0.06 -20.65
#